data_c148ee9bf2ecf1c2bb2a3c893fca0a38
#
_entry.id   c148ee9bf2ecf1c2bb2a3c893fca0a38
#
_cell.length_a   1.000
_cell.length_b   1.000
_cell.length_c   1.000
_cell.angle_alpha   90.00
_cell.angle_beta   90.00
_cell.angle_gamma   90.00
#
_symmetry.space_group_name_H-M   'P 1'
#
loop_
_entity.id
_entity.type
_entity.pdbx_description
1 polymer ?
#
loop_
_entity_poly.entity_id
_entity_poly.type
_entity_poly.pdbx_seq_one_letter_code
_entity_poly.pdbx_strand_id
1 'polypeptide(L)'
;MYTMKDVELPWFVGKAGMDAYLNFKQCVILDYETTNINKGSALEPDNEIVLACWLVVTPEGVTQKHHWGNQYDQSELEKDVKESQFVVAHNAKFELQWLKRSGLELRDILVYDTMLGEWVRGGNRFKLQHLSLEEVGQRYGYGSKEEIAGYLIKKGVCPSDIPREWLLPYCYRDVELSYLVFQEQVGALHKEELLHLALTRNLCCAALADMEFNPSQLDAYEVKKVYDEYVAEFQELERQLAVLTGGINMSSNKQLIEFLYEKLNFSPPINPRTKEPFKTPKGDLQVTVDVLAKLESHTSEQDKFLQLYVRRNKLSALLSKNLEFFMGIVEEKGGEFFGRFNQATTDTGGLSASGFQVLLKRFGEPKAPQLQNLPREFKYLFTAHDEDELVFEWDGSQLEFRVAADEGRDPVAQQEIRDGVDVHAFTAQVLYENKDPEISNIPDAGERRQQSKKHTFRPLFGGGSGSKALVAYCEYFKDKYQGISTTQRNWALTTASKGWFRTPYGMKFYFPGTKMQASGYITNT
;
A
#
# COMPACT_ATOMS: atom_id res chain seq x y z
N MET A 1 -28.08 -17.10 10.47
CA MET A 1 -27.15 -16.23 9.71
C MET A 1 -26.37 -15.45 10.77
N TYR A 2 -25.17 -15.90 11.13
CA TYR A 2 -24.30 -15.11 12.01
C TYR A 2 -23.85 -13.89 11.21
N THR A 3 -24.39 -12.72 11.51
CA THR A 3 -23.78 -11.48 11.05
C THR A 3 -22.56 -11.26 11.92
N MET A 4 -21.43 -10.82 11.35
CA MET A 4 -20.21 -10.50 12.13
C MET A 4 -20.45 -9.44 13.24
N LYS A 5 -21.62 -8.84 13.29
CA LYS A 5 -22.11 -7.99 14.39
C LYS A 5 -22.23 -8.74 15.74
N ASP A 6 -22.30 -10.06 15.72
CA ASP A 6 -22.55 -10.88 16.90
C ASP A 6 -21.29 -11.60 17.40
N VAL A 7 -20.14 -11.39 16.74
CA VAL A 7 -18.86 -11.99 17.12
C VAL A 7 -17.99 -10.89 17.73
N GLU A 8 -17.81 -10.92 19.04
CA GLU A 8 -16.79 -10.11 19.72
C GLU A 8 -15.41 -10.68 19.41
N LEU A 9 -14.83 -10.24 18.28
CA LEU A 9 -13.43 -10.48 18.01
C LEU A 9 -12.61 -9.38 18.67
N PRO A 10 -11.45 -9.69 19.28
CA PRO A 10 -10.62 -8.70 19.98
C PRO A 10 -10.18 -7.50 19.13
N TRP A 11 -10.18 -7.68 17.81
CA TRP A 11 -9.81 -6.65 16.81
C TRP A 11 -11.01 -5.98 16.13
N PHE A 12 -12.24 -6.28 16.55
CA PHE A 12 -13.45 -5.70 15.99
C PHE A 12 -14.17 -4.86 17.04
N VAL A 13 -14.43 -3.60 16.73
CA VAL A 13 -15.10 -2.71 17.65
C VAL A 13 -16.60 -3.05 17.71
N GLY A 14 -17.03 -3.72 18.76
CA GLY A 14 -18.41 -4.05 19.03
C GLY A 14 -19.24 -2.85 19.53
N LYS A 15 -20.47 -3.13 19.94
CA LYS A 15 -21.41 -2.09 20.39
C LYS A 15 -20.87 -1.27 21.57
N ALA A 16 -20.26 -1.90 22.55
CA ALA A 16 -19.69 -1.21 23.72
C ALA A 16 -18.55 -0.26 23.32
N GLY A 17 -17.70 -0.67 22.37
CA GLY A 17 -16.66 0.18 21.83
C GLY A 17 -17.22 1.39 21.07
N MET A 18 -18.29 1.20 20.29
CA MET A 18 -18.96 2.33 19.61
C MET A 18 -19.61 3.30 20.59
N ASP A 19 -20.23 2.79 21.66
CA ASP A 19 -20.84 3.62 22.68
C ASP A 19 -19.82 4.56 23.38
N ALA A 20 -18.57 4.14 23.50
CA ALA A 20 -17.51 4.98 24.05
C ALA A 20 -17.24 6.24 23.22
N TYR A 21 -17.46 6.21 21.92
CA TYR A 21 -17.32 7.37 21.03
C TYR A 21 -18.60 8.16 20.84
N LEU A 22 -19.76 7.54 21.03
CA LEU A 22 -21.06 8.20 20.93
C LEU A 22 -21.45 8.95 22.23
N ASN A 23 -21.05 8.39 23.40
CA ASN A 23 -21.43 8.86 24.73
C ASN A 23 -20.21 9.05 25.62
N PHE A 24 -19.18 9.73 25.10
CA PHE A 24 -17.93 9.94 25.84
C PHE A 24 -18.10 10.96 26.98
N LYS A 25 -17.28 10.79 28.01
CA LYS A 25 -17.19 11.73 29.14
C LYS A 25 -16.17 12.82 28.87
N GLN A 26 -15.05 12.45 28.26
CA GLN A 26 -13.99 13.38 27.87
C GLN A 26 -13.22 12.81 26.67
N CYS A 27 -12.91 13.69 25.72
CA CYS A 27 -11.93 13.40 24.67
C CYS A 27 -11.04 14.63 24.42
N VAL A 28 -9.88 14.39 23.84
CA VAL A 28 -8.94 15.43 23.40
C VAL A 28 -8.94 15.49 21.88
N ILE A 29 -9.03 16.70 21.32
CA ILE A 29 -8.79 16.97 19.90
C ILE A 29 -7.43 17.64 19.80
N LEU A 30 -6.50 17.10 19.03
CA LEU A 30 -5.08 17.51 19.04
C LEU A 30 -4.58 17.81 17.64
N ASP A 31 -3.72 18.82 17.54
CA ASP A 31 -2.93 19.15 16.35
C ASP A 31 -1.57 19.72 16.76
N TYR A 32 -0.51 19.34 16.05
CA TYR A 32 0.85 19.82 16.26
C TYR A 32 1.38 20.58 15.06
N GLU A 33 1.97 21.74 15.33
CA GLU A 33 2.87 22.43 14.40
C GLU A 33 4.31 22.15 14.81
N THR A 34 5.10 21.66 13.87
CA THR A 34 6.48 21.19 14.13
C THR A 34 7.47 21.84 13.18
N THR A 35 8.76 21.76 13.48
CA THR A 35 9.78 22.01 12.46
C THR A 35 9.60 21.02 11.30
N ASN A 36 10.09 21.35 10.09
CA ASN A 36 9.61 20.75 8.86
C ASN A 36 10.59 19.77 8.18
N ILE A 37 11.62 19.31 8.86
CA ILE A 37 12.53 18.28 8.31
C ILE A 37 11.72 17.02 8.04
N ASN A 38 11.84 16.46 6.85
CA ASN A 38 11.06 15.29 6.44
C ASN A 38 9.56 15.42 6.80
N LYS A 39 8.96 16.55 6.49
CA LYS A 39 7.55 16.89 6.78
C LYS A 39 7.19 16.83 8.26
N GLY A 40 8.10 17.19 9.13
CA GLY A 40 7.86 17.25 10.56
C GLY A 40 7.84 15.87 11.26
N SER A 41 8.48 14.87 10.67
CA SER A 41 8.50 13.52 11.26
C SER A 41 9.02 13.53 12.69
N ALA A 42 8.31 12.88 13.60
CA ALA A 42 8.73 12.67 14.98
C ALA A 42 9.98 11.78 15.11
N LEU A 43 10.37 11.09 14.04
CA LEU A 43 11.56 10.23 13.97
C LEU A 43 12.84 10.97 13.55
N GLU A 44 12.70 12.21 13.05
CA GLU A 44 13.86 13.05 12.79
C GLU A 44 14.34 13.69 14.10
N PRO A 45 15.59 13.42 14.52
CA PRO A 45 16.07 13.88 15.83
C PRO A 45 16.04 15.42 15.99
N ASP A 46 16.29 16.12 14.88
CA ASP A 46 16.37 17.58 14.85
C ASP A 46 15.01 18.28 14.71
N ASN A 47 13.92 17.50 14.60
CA ASN A 47 12.59 18.08 14.62
C ASN A 47 12.11 18.34 16.05
N GLU A 48 11.37 19.45 16.22
CA GLU A 48 10.81 19.89 17.48
C GLU A 48 9.33 20.28 17.29
N ILE A 49 8.55 20.17 18.38
CA ILE A 49 7.22 20.74 18.45
C ILE A 49 7.37 22.26 18.59
N VAL A 50 6.81 23.00 17.66
CA VAL A 50 6.76 24.47 17.69
C VAL A 50 5.56 24.94 18.49
N LEU A 51 4.40 24.31 18.25
CA LEU A 51 3.13 24.61 18.88
C LEU A 51 2.29 23.33 18.99
N ALA A 52 1.72 23.09 20.16
CA ALA A 52 0.64 22.13 20.36
C ALA A 52 -0.65 22.88 20.67
N CYS A 53 -1.72 22.60 19.95
CA CYS A 53 -3.06 23.09 20.27
C CYS A 53 -3.98 21.90 20.51
N TRP A 54 -4.82 22.01 21.56
CA TRP A 54 -5.82 20.96 21.80
C TRP A 54 -7.10 21.52 22.43
N LEU A 55 -8.18 20.77 22.22
CA LEU A 55 -9.44 20.96 22.89
C LEU A 55 -9.66 19.80 23.86
N VAL A 56 -10.04 20.12 25.08
CA VAL A 56 -10.63 19.14 26.00
C VAL A 56 -12.14 19.29 25.89
N VAL A 57 -12.79 18.23 25.42
CA VAL A 57 -14.24 18.22 25.15
C VAL A 57 -14.90 17.32 26.18
N THR A 58 -15.88 17.87 26.89
CA THR A 58 -16.73 17.16 27.84
C THR A 58 -18.21 17.48 27.57
N PRO A 59 -19.17 16.76 28.18
CA PRO A 59 -20.59 17.12 28.08
C PRO A 59 -20.93 18.54 28.59
N GLU A 60 -20.09 19.07 29.47
CA GLU A 60 -20.28 20.39 30.10
C GLU A 60 -19.74 21.53 29.20
N GLY A 61 -18.85 21.22 28.29
CA GLY A 61 -18.29 22.24 27.38
C GLY A 61 -16.95 21.86 26.77
N VAL A 62 -16.35 22.86 26.10
CA VAL A 62 -15.08 22.76 25.39
C VAL A 62 -14.09 23.75 26.00
N THR A 63 -12.90 23.25 26.34
CA THR A 63 -11.78 24.07 26.84
C THR A 63 -10.67 24.05 25.81
N GLN A 64 -10.24 25.26 25.36
CA GLN A 64 -9.10 25.42 24.46
C GLN A 64 -7.81 25.59 25.25
N LYS A 65 -6.77 24.87 24.83
CA LYS A 65 -5.45 24.91 25.43
C LYS A 65 -4.37 24.92 24.34
N HIS A 66 -3.19 25.45 24.67
CA HIS A 66 -2.02 25.38 23.79
C HIS A 66 -0.73 25.41 24.60
N HIS A 67 0.33 24.91 23.98
CA HIS A 67 1.69 24.98 24.49
C HIS A 67 2.68 25.34 23.38
N TRP A 68 3.62 26.24 23.68
CA TRP A 68 4.70 26.63 22.78
C TRP A 68 6.01 25.96 23.16
N GLY A 69 6.72 25.48 22.16
CA GLY A 69 8.07 24.96 22.30
C GLY A 69 8.16 23.46 22.50
N ASN A 70 9.34 23.04 22.90
CA ASN A 70 9.77 21.66 22.88
C ASN A 70 9.00 20.80 23.89
N GLN A 71 8.95 19.51 23.59
CA GLN A 71 8.28 18.41 24.27
C GLN A 71 8.56 18.26 25.78
N TYR A 72 9.52 19.00 26.36
CA TYR A 72 9.91 18.84 27.76
C TYR A 72 8.88 19.38 28.78
N ASP A 73 7.87 20.11 28.35
CA ASP A 73 6.81 20.60 29.23
C ASP A 73 5.42 20.35 28.66
N GLN A 74 5.14 19.09 28.27
CA GLN A 74 3.81 18.68 27.83
C GLN A 74 2.97 18.01 28.92
N SER A 75 3.33 18.22 30.19
CA SER A 75 2.68 17.56 31.35
C SER A 75 1.17 17.81 31.40
N GLU A 76 0.70 18.99 30.98
CA GLU A 76 -0.73 19.30 30.92
C GLU A 76 -1.44 18.54 29.81
N LEU A 77 -0.88 18.50 28.59
CA LEU A 77 -1.43 17.75 27.48
C LEU A 77 -1.42 16.24 27.78
N GLU A 78 -0.31 15.72 28.32
CA GLU A 78 -0.23 14.30 28.71
C GLU A 78 -1.29 13.92 29.74
N LYS A 79 -1.52 14.80 30.71
CA LYS A 79 -2.58 14.61 31.71
C LYS A 79 -3.95 14.55 31.04
N ASP A 80 -4.26 15.54 30.20
CA ASP A 80 -5.55 15.61 29.50
C ASP A 80 -5.77 14.37 28.59
N VAL A 81 -4.72 13.89 27.91
CA VAL A 81 -4.77 12.68 27.09
C VAL A 81 -5.02 11.45 27.96
N LYS A 82 -4.33 11.29 29.10
CA LYS A 82 -4.48 10.15 30.03
C LYS A 82 -5.85 10.13 30.71
N GLU A 83 -6.45 11.28 30.95
CA GLU A 83 -7.78 11.41 31.56
C GLU A 83 -8.91 11.25 30.52
N SER A 84 -8.59 11.27 29.23
CA SER A 84 -9.55 11.17 28.14
C SER A 84 -9.77 9.73 27.68
N GLN A 85 -10.98 9.47 27.17
CA GLN A 85 -11.32 8.14 26.65
C GLN A 85 -10.66 7.88 25.30
N PHE A 86 -10.44 8.93 24.50
CA PHE A 86 -9.76 8.85 23.20
C PHE A 86 -9.24 10.22 22.75
N VAL A 87 -8.33 10.17 21.79
CA VAL A 87 -7.79 11.34 21.10
C VAL A 87 -8.40 11.42 19.70
N VAL A 88 -8.72 12.62 19.24
CA VAL A 88 -9.16 12.89 17.85
C VAL A 88 -8.08 13.74 17.17
N ALA A 89 -7.72 13.34 15.95
CA ALA A 89 -6.85 14.14 15.10
C ALA A 89 -7.17 13.89 13.62
N HIS A 90 -6.56 14.65 12.74
CA HIS A 90 -6.68 14.43 11.30
C HIS A 90 -5.37 13.87 10.74
N ASN A 91 -5.37 12.65 10.21
CA ASN A 91 -4.15 11.86 9.92
C ASN A 91 -3.37 11.55 11.20
N ALA A 92 -4.10 11.11 12.20
CA ALA A 92 -3.75 10.99 13.61
C ALA A 92 -2.44 10.23 13.90
N LYS A 93 -1.92 9.46 12.95
CA LYS A 93 -0.65 8.78 13.08
C LYS A 93 0.52 9.75 13.33
N PHE A 94 0.45 10.95 12.77
CA PHE A 94 1.43 11.99 13.01
C PHE A 94 1.43 12.44 14.47
N GLU A 95 0.28 12.78 15.02
CA GLU A 95 0.12 13.21 16.42
C GLU A 95 0.48 12.09 17.39
N LEU A 96 0.08 10.85 17.08
CA LEU A 96 0.43 9.69 17.89
C LEU A 96 1.94 9.45 17.98
N GLN A 97 2.69 9.64 16.89
CA GLN A 97 4.15 9.50 16.90
C GLN A 97 4.82 10.59 17.75
N TRP A 98 4.30 11.82 17.74
CA TRP A 98 4.77 12.86 18.62
C TRP A 98 4.42 12.61 20.09
N LEU A 99 3.22 12.12 20.41
CA LEU A 99 2.86 11.68 21.76
C LEU A 99 3.79 10.55 22.23
N LYS A 100 4.12 9.59 21.37
CA LYS A 100 5.08 8.51 21.70
C LYS A 100 6.48 9.08 21.96
N ARG A 101 6.96 10.01 21.14
CA ARG A 101 8.24 10.69 21.36
C ARG A 101 8.28 11.45 22.71
N SER A 102 7.14 11.93 23.16
CA SER A 102 6.99 12.58 24.48
C SER A 102 6.91 11.55 25.65
N GLY A 103 6.90 10.26 25.37
CA GLY A 103 6.93 9.20 26.39
C GLY A 103 5.59 8.54 26.69
N LEU A 104 4.53 8.80 25.90
CA LEU A 104 3.25 8.10 26.07
C LEU A 104 3.25 6.75 25.35
N GLU A 105 2.67 5.75 26.01
CA GLU A 105 2.46 4.42 25.44
C GLU A 105 1.20 4.40 24.56
N LEU A 106 1.38 4.22 23.24
CA LEU A 106 0.27 4.30 22.28
C LEU A 106 -0.78 3.20 22.43
N ARG A 107 -0.42 2.04 22.99
CA ARG A 107 -1.36 0.94 23.25
C ARG A 107 -2.47 1.29 24.23
N ASP A 108 -2.25 2.32 25.05
CA ASP A 108 -3.20 2.79 26.07
C ASP A 108 -4.06 3.95 25.56
N ILE A 109 -3.84 4.39 24.30
CA ILE A 109 -4.53 5.54 23.69
C ILE A 109 -5.49 5.03 22.62
N LEU A 110 -6.80 5.20 22.83
CA LEU A 110 -7.76 5.08 21.76
C LEU A 110 -7.73 6.34 20.90
N VAL A 111 -7.92 6.19 19.60
CA VAL A 111 -7.85 7.29 18.65
C VAL A 111 -9.04 7.31 17.71
N TYR A 112 -9.44 8.50 17.27
CA TYR A 112 -10.32 8.71 16.13
C TYR A 112 -9.61 9.60 15.09
N ASP A 113 -9.29 9.03 13.96
CA ASP A 113 -8.70 9.72 12.81
C ASP A 113 -9.80 10.16 11.84
N THR A 114 -10.02 11.47 11.75
CA THR A 114 -11.05 12.03 10.87
C THR A 114 -10.75 11.80 9.38
N MET A 115 -9.49 11.63 8.99
CA MET A 115 -9.12 11.23 7.63
C MET A 115 -9.59 9.79 7.33
N LEU A 116 -9.35 8.86 8.25
CA LEU A 116 -9.80 7.46 8.11
C LEU A 116 -11.33 7.34 8.18
N GLY A 117 -11.98 8.14 9.04
CA GLY A 117 -13.45 8.23 9.10
C GLY A 117 -14.04 8.62 7.74
N GLU A 118 -13.47 9.65 7.10
CA GLU A 118 -13.88 10.08 5.77
C GLU A 118 -13.60 9.05 4.68
N TRP A 119 -12.44 8.40 4.74
CA TRP A 119 -12.10 7.33 3.80
C TRP A 119 -13.09 6.16 3.88
N VAL A 120 -13.45 5.70 5.08
CA VAL A 120 -14.44 4.62 5.28
C VAL A 120 -15.81 5.04 4.72
N ARG A 121 -16.26 6.27 5.00
CA ARG A 121 -17.52 6.80 4.50
C ARG A 121 -17.51 6.98 2.98
N GLY A 122 -16.40 7.43 2.44
CA GLY A 122 -16.20 7.65 1.00
C GLY A 122 -16.11 6.35 0.20
N GLY A 123 -15.63 5.26 0.80
CA GLY A 123 -15.26 4.05 0.07
C GLY A 123 -14.14 4.33 -0.93
N ASN A 124 -14.25 3.78 -2.15
CA ASN A 124 -13.27 4.02 -3.21
C ASN A 124 -13.47 5.35 -3.99
N ARG A 125 -14.37 6.23 -3.54
CA ARG A 125 -14.62 7.53 -4.19
C ARG A 125 -13.55 8.56 -3.90
N PHE A 126 -12.92 8.49 -2.72
CA PHE A 126 -11.91 9.44 -2.30
C PHE A 126 -10.54 8.77 -2.27
N LYS A 127 -9.60 9.34 -3.00
CA LYS A 127 -8.19 8.99 -2.91
C LYS A 127 -7.52 9.84 -1.84
N LEU A 128 -6.37 9.42 -1.35
CA LEU A 128 -5.64 10.12 -0.29
C LEU A 128 -5.46 11.64 -0.57
N GLN A 129 -5.26 12.01 -1.83
CA GLN A 129 -5.13 13.42 -2.25
C GLN A 129 -6.38 14.27 -2.03
N HIS A 130 -7.53 13.67 -1.71
CA HIS A 130 -8.80 14.34 -1.45
C HIS A 130 -9.26 14.16 0.00
N LEU A 131 -8.36 13.82 0.88
CA LEU A 131 -8.62 13.56 2.30
C LEU A 131 -7.92 14.57 3.20
N SER A 132 -7.44 15.72 2.68
CA SER A 132 -6.92 16.80 3.52
C SER A 132 -8.01 17.35 4.43
N LEU A 133 -7.64 17.84 5.61
CA LEU A 133 -8.59 18.37 6.58
C LEU A 133 -9.46 19.50 5.97
N GLU A 134 -8.85 20.35 5.15
CA GLU A 134 -9.56 21.41 4.42
C GLU A 134 -10.65 20.85 3.48
N GLU A 135 -10.31 19.87 2.63
CA GLU A 135 -11.28 19.25 1.70
C GLU A 135 -12.36 18.46 2.43
N VAL A 136 -12.00 17.77 3.52
CA VAL A 136 -12.97 17.08 4.37
C VAL A 136 -13.92 18.07 5.01
N GLY A 137 -13.40 19.16 5.61
CA GLY A 137 -14.22 20.22 6.20
C GLY A 137 -15.18 20.85 5.20
N GLN A 138 -14.72 21.15 3.99
CA GLN A 138 -15.57 21.70 2.93
C GLN A 138 -16.74 20.77 2.55
N ARG A 139 -16.54 19.47 2.55
CA ARG A 139 -17.62 18.48 2.29
C ARG A 139 -18.72 18.53 3.34
N TYR A 140 -18.38 18.91 4.58
CA TYR A 140 -19.34 19.11 5.68
C TYR A 140 -19.87 20.54 5.78
N GLY A 141 -19.50 21.41 4.83
CA GLY A 141 -19.98 22.81 4.79
C GLY A 141 -19.19 23.78 5.65
N TYR A 142 -18.06 23.34 6.20
CA TYR A 142 -17.13 24.21 6.93
C TYR A 142 -16.17 24.87 5.93
N GLY A 143 -16.13 26.21 5.91
CA GLY A 143 -15.44 27.02 4.89
C GLY A 143 -13.95 26.72 4.72
N SER A 144 -13.36 27.26 3.64
CA SER A 144 -11.95 27.13 3.33
C SER A 144 -11.08 27.92 4.31
N LYS A 145 -9.87 27.42 4.52
CA LYS A 145 -8.81 28.12 5.25
C LYS A 145 -8.09 29.06 4.28
N GLU A 146 -8.43 30.32 4.29
CA GLU A 146 -7.55 31.34 3.73
C GLU A 146 -6.77 32.02 4.87
N GLU A 147 -5.71 31.35 5.34
CA GLU A 147 -4.88 31.85 6.40
C GLU A 147 -3.42 32.01 5.93
N ILE A 148 -2.79 33.09 6.34
CA ILE A 148 -1.40 33.43 5.96
C ILE A 148 -0.45 32.33 6.38
N ALA A 149 -0.60 31.76 7.60
CA ALA A 149 0.24 30.67 8.10
C ALA A 149 0.16 29.43 7.21
N GLY A 150 -1.04 28.98 6.84
CA GLY A 150 -1.22 27.83 5.95
C GLY A 150 -0.62 28.04 4.56
N TYR A 151 -0.69 29.27 4.02
CA TYR A 151 -0.02 29.60 2.77
C TYR A 151 1.51 29.51 2.89
N LEU A 152 2.09 30.05 3.97
CA LEU A 152 3.53 30.01 4.21
C LEU A 152 4.04 28.58 4.40
N ILE A 153 3.33 27.74 5.16
CA ILE A 153 3.65 26.32 5.35
C ILE A 153 3.62 25.58 4.00
N LYS A 154 2.59 25.81 3.17
CA LYS A 154 2.52 25.24 1.81
C LYS A 154 3.67 25.70 0.90
N LYS A 155 4.31 26.84 1.19
CA LYS A 155 5.52 27.32 0.51
C LYS A 155 6.82 26.82 1.11
N GLY A 156 6.76 25.98 2.13
CA GLY A 156 7.93 25.38 2.78
C GLY A 156 8.56 26.23 3.88
N VAL A 157 7.90 27.31 4.32
CA VAL A 157 8.35 28.07 5.48
C VAL A 157 8.19 27.21 6.71
N CYS A 158 9.24 27.15 7.55
CA CYS A 158 9.18 26.39 8.79
C CYS A 158 8.19 27.03 9.77
N PRO A 159 7.31 26.27 10.44
CA PRO A 159 6.42 26.81 11.47
C PRO A 159 7.14 27.62 12.55
N SER A 160 8.39 27.27 12.88
CA SER A 160 9.23 28.05 13.81
C SER A 160 9.51 29.48 13.36
N ASP A 161 9.46 29.73 12.04
CA ASP A 161 9.74 31.04 11.43
C ASP A 161 8.47 31.89 11.20
N ILE A 162 7.29 31.31 11.50
CA ILE A 162 6.00 31.98 11.35
C ILE A 162 5.68 32.77 12.64
N PRO A 163 5.27 34.07 12.54
CA PRO A 163 4.84 34.83 13.69
C PRO A 163 3.73 34.14 14.50
N ARG A 164 3.86 34.16 15.83
CA ARG A 164 2.93 33.50 16.76
C ARG A 164 1.49 33.96 16.58
N GLU A 165 1.27 35.23 16.27
CA GLU A 165 -0.05 35.80 16.00
C GLU A 165 -0.72 35.24 14.75
N TRP A 166 0.01 34.59 13.86
CA TRP A 166 -0.54 33.88 12.67
C TRP A 166 -0.61 32.41 12.89
N LEU A 167 0.39 31.79 13.56
CA LEU A 167 0.46 30.34 13.73
C LEU A 167 -0.58 29.85 14.76
N LEU A 168 -0.79 30.55 15.86
CA LEU A 168 -1.72 30.12 16.90
C LEU A 168 -3.18 30.04 16.42
N PRO A 169 -3.76 31.07 15.77
CA PRO A 169 -5.11 30.95 15.20
C PRO A 169 -5.21 29.84 14.14
N TYR A 170 -4.16 29.63 13.35
CA TYR A 170 -4.10 28.60 12.35
C TYR A 170 -4.20 27.20 12.99
N CYS A 171 -3.35 26.88 13.97
CA CYS A 171 -3.36 25.61 14.68
C CYS A 171 -4.70 25.39 15.41
N TYR A 172 -5.24 26.41 16.10
CA TYR A 172 -6.57 26.31 16.71
C TYR A 172 -7.67 26.02 15.70
N ARG A 173 -7.60 26.64 14.52
CA ARG A 173 -8.58 26.38 13.45
C ARG A 173 -8.53 24.92 12.99
N ASP A 174 -7.34 24.30 12.93
CA ASP A 174 -7.20 22.90 12.56
C ASP A 174 -7.80 21.98 13.60
N VAL A 175 -7.59 22.26 14.88
CA VAL A 175 -8.21 21.54 15.99
C VAL A 175 -9.74 21.68 15.99
N GLU A 176 -10.26 22.93 15.85
CA GLU A 176 -11.71 23.18 15.76
C GLU A 176 -12.35 22.46 14.57
N LEU A 177 -11.71 22.52 13.40
CA LEU A 177 -12.21 21.86 12.20
C LEU A 177 -12.20 20.34 12.37
N SER A 178 -11.16 19.76 12.98
CA SER A 178 -11.09 18.35 13.31
C SER A 178 -12.22 17.92 14.26
N TYR A 179 -12.55 18.75 15.24
CA TYR A 179 -13.67 18.52 16.15
C TYR A 179 -15.03 18.54 15.44
N LEU A 180 -15.28 19.56 14.62
CA LEU A 180 -16.54 19.68 13.85
C LEU A 180 -16.72 18.50 12.89
N VAL A 181 -15.65 18.12 12.18
CA VAL A 181 -15.65 16.95 11.30
C VAL A 181 -15.91 15.66 12.07
N PHE A 182 -15.29 15.47 13.24
CA PHE A 182 -15.51 14.32 14.11
C PHE A 182 -16.99 14.18 14.49
N GLN A 183 -17.63 15.25 14.94
CA GLN A 183 -19.03 15.24 15.34
C GLN A 183 -19.95 14.82 14.19
N GLU A 184 -19.76 15.38 13.00
CA GLU A 184 -20.54 15.04 11.80
C GLU A 184 -20.29 13.58 11.36
N GLN A 185 -19.03 13.16 11.36
CA GLN A 185 -18.65 11.82 10.91
C GLN A 185 -19.21 10.74 11.82
N VAL A 186 -19.09 10.86 13.13
CA VAL A 186 -19.57 9.83 14.07
C VAL A 186 -21.06 9.60 13.91
N GLY A 187 -21.86 10.68 13.83
CA GLY A 187 -23.28 10.61 13.59
C GLY A 187 -23.64 9.98 12.23
N ALA A 188 -22.97 10.41 11.17
CA ALA A 188 -23.20 9.90 9.82
C ALA A 188 -22.78 8.43 9.68
N LEU A 189 -21.59 8.06 10.18
CA LEU A 189 -21.09 6.69 10.13
C LEU A 189 -21.94 5.73 10.96
N HIS A 190 -22.46 6.19 12.12
CA HIS A 190 -23.39 5.39 12.93
C HIS A 190 -24.69 5.12 12.16
N LYS A 191 -25.30 6.16 11.59
CA LYS A 191 -26.51 6.06 10.77
C LYS A 191 -26.32 5.17 9.52
N GLU A 192 -25.15 5.22 8.91
CA GLU A 192 -24.79 4.44 7.72
C GLU A 192 -24.32 3.02 8.07
N GLU A 193 -24.28 2.65 9.34
CA GLU A 193 -23.76 1.36 9.86
C GLU A 193 -22.28 1.10 9.50
N LEU A 194 -21.45 2.16 9.48
CA LEU A 194 -20.04 2.12 9.15
C LEU A 194 -19.13 2.48 10.33
N LEU A 195 -19.68 2.94 11.46
CA LEU A 195 -18.86 3.44 12.59
C LEU A 195 -17.90 2.37 13.11
N HIS A 196 -18.38 1.12 13.25
CA HIS A 196 -17.53 0.01 13.70
C HIS A 196 -16.30 -0.22 12.79
N LEU A 197 -16.45 -0.02 11.47
CA LEU A 197 -15.33 -0.12 10.52
C LEU A 197 -14.33 1.02 10.68
N ALA A 198 -14.84 2.25 10.83
CA ALA A 198 -13.98 3.41 11.05
C ALA A 198 -13.17 3.25 12.34
N LEU A 199 -13.80 2.80 13.42
CA LEU A 199 -13.12 2.56 14.70
C LEU A 199 -12.12 1.39 14.63
N THR A 200 -12.45 0.30 13.92
CA THR A 200 -11.50 -0.80 13.68
C THR A 200 -10.27 -0.31 12.90
N ARG A 201 -10.46 0.57 11.90
CA ARG A 201 -9.33 1.21 11.19
C ARG A 201 -8.50 2.11 12.09
N ASN A 202 -9.11 2.77 13.04
CA ASN A 202 -8.43 3.63 14.00
C ASN A 202 -7.57 2.82 14.98
N LEU A 203 -8.00 1.63 15.40
CA LEU A 203 -7.13 0.71 16.17
C LEU A 203 -5.88 0.34 15.37
N CYS A 204 -6.02 0.07 14.07
CA CYS A 204 -4.86 -0.15 13.20
C CYS A 204 -3.97 1.10 13.09
N CYS A 205 -4.53 2.32 13.13
CA CYS A 205 -3.76 3.55 13.07
C CYS A 205 -2.79 3.65 14.25
N ALA A 206 -3.25 3.41 15.49
CA ALA A 206 -2.40 3.41 16.67
C ALA A 206 -1.31 2.32 16.61
N ALA A 207 -1.68 1.11 16.19
CA ALA A 207 -0.73 0.01 16.02
C ALA A 207 0.34 0.33 14.96
N LEU A 208 -0.05 0.96 13.84
CA LEU A 208 0.89 1.36 12.80
C LEU A 208 1.80 2.51 13.25
N ALA A 209 1.28 3.46 14.02
CA ALA A 209 2.09 4.54 14.59
C ALA A 209 3.18 3.97 15.50
N ASP A 210 2.84 2.99 16.35
CA ASP A 210 3.79 2.30 17.22
C ASP A 210 4.81 1.47 16.42
N MET A 211 4.34 0.68 15.46
CA MET A 211 5.19 -0.13 14.61
C MET A 211 6.18 0.71 13.79
N GLU A 212 5.74 1.84 13.22
CA GLU A 212 6.59 2.75 12.46
C GLU A 212 7.61 3.49 13.32
N PHE A 213 7.36 3.62 14.61
CA PHE A 213 8.29 4.25 15.56
C PHE A 213 9.42 3.31 16.00
N ASN A 214 9.26 2.01 15.78
CA ASN A 214 10.27 1.00 16.03
C ASN A 214 11.10 0.80 14.75
N PRO A 215 12.44 0.94 14.81
CA PRO A 215 13.26 0.74 13.63
C PRO A 215 13.29 -0.72 13.20
N SER A 216 13.54 -0.94 11.93
CA SER A 216 13.96 -2.23 11.39
C SER A 216 15.47 -2.19 11.13
N GLN A 217 16.13 -3.33 11.15
CA GLN A 217 17.59 -3.44 11.00
C GLN A 217 17.96 -4.20 9.74
N LEU A 218 18.94 -3.68 9.00
CA LEU A 218 19.63 -4.37 7.91
C LEU A 218 20.97 -4.90 8.41
N ASP A 219 21.33 -6.12 7.98
CA ASP A 219 22.66 -6.66 8.16
C ASP A 219 23.65 -5.91 7.26
N ALA A 220 24.48 -5.06 7.86
CA ALA A 220 25.39 -4.19 7.14
C ALA A 220 26.45 -4.97 6.35
N TYR A 221 26.89 -6.12 6.86
CA TYR A 221 27.87 -6.97 6.19
C TYR A 221 27.26 -7.66 4.97
N GLU A 222 26.12 -8.30 5.12
CA GLU A 222 25.45 -9.00 4.01
C GLU A 222 24.96 -8.01 2.94
N VAL A 223 24.43 -6.84 3.31
CA VAL A 223 24.05 -5.79 2.36
C VAL A 223 25.25 -5.37 1.51
N LYS A 224 26.39 -5.07 2.16
CA LYS A 224 27.60 -4.67 1.43
C LYS A 224 28.10 -5.76 0.50
N LYS A 225 28.15 -6.98 0.98
CA LYS A 225 28.59 -8.15 0.21
C LYS A 225 27.74 -8.35 -1.06
N VAL A 226 26.42 -8.36 -0.91
CA VAL A 226 25.49 -8.52 -2.04
C VAL A 226 25.57 -7.34 -3.01
N TYR A 227 25.71 -6.13 -2.49
CA TYR A 227 25.90 -4.95 -3.32
C TYR A 227 27.17 -5.06 -4.18
N ASP A 228 28.30 -5.39 -3.57
CA ASP A 228 29.59 -5.54 -4.26
C ASP A 228 29.53 -6.66 -5.32
N GLU A 229 28.93 -7.81 -5.00
CA GLU A 229 28.72 -8.93 -5.93
C GLU A 229 27.87 -8.51 -7.14
N TYR A 230 26.75 -7.81 -6.91
CA TYR A 230 25.82 -7.40 -7.97
C TYR A 230 26.43 -6.29 -8.84
N VAL A 231 27.20 -5.38 -8.26
CA VAL A 231 27.93 -4.35 -9.02
C VAL A 231 28.99 -5.00 -9.91
N ALA A 232 29.76 -5.96 -9.38
CA ALA A 232 30.77 -6.68 -10.16
C ALA A 232 30.14 -7.47 -11.32
N GLU A 233 29.03 -8.18 -11.07
CA GLU A 233 28.31 -8.90 -12.12
C GLU A 233 27.75 -7.93 -13.17
N PHE A 234 27.16 -6.81 -12.74
CA PHE A 234 26.63 -5.80 -13.64
C PHE A 234 27.71 -5.21 -14.56
N GLN A 235 28.88 -4.89 -14.01
CA GLN A 235 30.00 -4.37 -14.77
C GLN A 235 30.54 -5.39 -15.80
N GLU A 236 30.58 -6.67 -15.43
CA GLU A 236 30.98 -7.73 -16.35
C GLU A 236 29.96 -7.92 -17.48
N LEU A 237 28.65 -7.86 -17.20
CA LEU A 237 27.63 -7.91 -18.22
C LEU A 237 27.68 -6.71 -19.17
N GLU A 238 27.90 -5.50 -18.64
CA GLU A 238 28.11 -4.30 -19.48
C GLU A 238 29.34 -4.47 -20.40
N ARG A 239 30.44 -5.03 -19.89
CA ARG A 239 31.65 -5.31 -20.69
C ARG A 239 31.36 -6.32 -21.80
N GLN A 240 30.65 -7.42 -21.49
CA GLN A 240 30.31 -8.44 -22.49
C GLN A 240 29.37 -7.90 -23.56
N LEU A 241 28.35 -7.12 -23.15
CA LEU A 241 27.41 -6.48 -24.06
C LEU A 241 28.16 -5.45 -24.94
N ALA A 242 29.07 -4.66 -24.40
CA ALA A 242 29.83 -3.71 -25.19
C ALA A 242 30.67 -4.40 -26.29
N VAL A 243 31.32 -5.53 -25.96
CA VAL A 243 32.02 -6.34 -26.96
C VAL A 243 31.09 -6.89 -28.02
N LEU A 244 29.96 -7.43 -27.61
CA LEU A 244 28.99 -8.04 -28.53
C LEU A 244 28.31 -7.03 -29.46
N THR A 245 28.03 -5.83 -28.98
CA THR A 245 27.24 -4.81 -29.69
C THR A 245 28.09 -3.74 -30.38
N GLY A 246 29.42 -3.72 -30.14
CA GLY A 246 30.29 -2.64 -30.58
C GLY A 246 30.11 -1.35 -29.78
N GLY A 247 29.65 -1.44 -28.51
CA GLY A 247 29.61 -0.31 -27.57
C GLY A 247 28.38 0.57 -27.66
N ILE A 248 27.22 0.02 -28.08
CA ILE A 248 25.99 0.80 -28.07
C ILE A 248 25.57 1.10 -26.61
N ASN A 249 24.85 2.20 -26.41
CA ASN A 249 24.27 2.53 -25.11
C ASN A 249 23.00 1.71 -24.88
N MET A 250 23.05 0.75 -23.95
CA MET A 250 21.92 -0.14 -23.57
C MET A 250 20.71 0.60 -22.99
N SER A 251 20.87 1.85 -22.55
CA SER A 251 19.76 2.69 -22.06
C SER A 251 19.14 3.53 -23.17
N SER A 252 19.70 3.52 -24.39
CA SER A 252 19.16 4.23 -25.54
C SER A 252 18.22 3.33 -26.36
N ASN A 253 16.93 3.53 -26.23
CA ASN A 253 15.94 2.78 -27.01
C ASN A 253 16.22 2.82 -28.51
N LYS A 254 16.67 3.97 -29.04
CA LYS A 254 16.96 4.12 -30.48
C LYS A 254 18.10 3.21 -30.93
N GLN A 255 19.23 3.21 -30.19
CA GLN A 255 20.38 2.36 -30.52
C GLN A 255 20.05 0.87 -30.34
N LEU A 256 19.24 0.55 -29.31
CA LEU A 256 18.79 -0.80 -29.05
C LEU A 256 17.86 -1.34 -30.14
N ILE A 257 16.92 -0.52 -30.66
CA ILE A 257 16.03 -0.86 -31.77
C ILE A 257 16.85 -1.16 -33.03
N GLU A 258 17.76 -0.27 -33.40
CA GLU A 258 18.66 -0.47 -34.54
C GLU A 258 19.48 -1.76 -34.41
N PHE A 259 20.05 -2.00 -33.25
CA PHE A 259 20.86 -3.19 -33.01
C PHE A 259 20.02 -4.48 -33.07
N LEU A 260 18.85 -4.52 -32.42
CA LEU A 260 18.00 -5.70 -32.38
C LEU A 260 17.44 -6.07 -33.75
N TYR A 261 16.87 -5.10 -34.45
CA TYR A 261 16.08 -5.37 -35.65
C TYR A 261 16.86 -5.23 -36.96
N GLU A 262 17.91 -4.39 -36.99
CA GLU A 262 18.70 -4.19 -38.21
C GLU A 262 20.02 -5.02 -38.20
N LYS A 263 20.69 -5.15 -37.04
CA LYS A 263 21.94 -5.92 -36.96
C LYS A 263 21.72 -7.37 -36.57
N LEU A 264 20.96 -7.65 -35.52
CA LEU A 264 20.65 -9.01 -35.08
C LEU A 264 19.50 -9.65 -35.85
N ASN A 265 18.76 -8.91 -36.69
CA ASN A 265 17.64 -9.38 -37.50
C ASN A 265 16.54 -10.11 -36.68
N PHE A 266 16.23 -9.64 -35.48
CA PHE A 266 15.05 -10.12 -34.78
C PHE A 266 13.78 -9.67 -35.49
N SER A 267 12.76 -10.50 -35.48
CA SER A 267 11.41 -10.11 -35.88
C SER A 267 10.71 -9.41 -34.72
N PRO A 268 10.17 -8.17 -34.91
CA PRO A 268 9.46 -7.47 -33.84
C PRO A 268 8.26 -8.27 -33.35
N PRO A 269 8.06 -8.46 -32.04
CA PRO A 269 6.93 -9.20 -31.50
C PRO A 269 5.60 -8.53 -31.86
N ILE A 270 4.62 -9.36 -32.22
CA ILE A 270 3.30 -8.90 -32.64
C ILE A 270 2.36 -8.83 -31.43
N ASN A 271 1.70 -7.70 -31.27
CA ASN A 271 0.65 -7.53 -30.27
C ASN A 271 -0.59 -8.35 -30.68
N PRO A 272 -1.04 -9.30 -29.87
CA PRO A 272 -2.15 -10.18 -30.23
C PRO A 272 -3.49 -9.45 -30.44
N ARG A 273 -3.65 -8.24 -29.89
CA ARG A 273 -4.87 -7.43 -30.05
C ARG A 273 -4.88 -6.62 -31.33
N THR A 274 -3.78 -5.91 -31.61
CA THR A 274 -3.71 -5.00 -32.78
C THR A 274 -3.24 -5.69 -34.04
N LYS A 275 -2.64 -6.90 -33.92
CA LYS A 275 -2.00 -7.64 -35.01
C LYS A 275 -0.81 -6.88 -35.65
N GLU A 276 -0.29 -5.88 -34.96
CA GLU A 276 0.89 -5.09 -35.35
C GLU A 276 2.01 -5.25 -34.32
N PRO A 277 3.27 -4.89 -34.64
CA PRO A 277 4.34 -4.83 -33.66
C PRO A 277 4.00 -3.93 -32.47
N PHE A 278 4.54 -4.26 -31.30
CA PHE A 278 4.42 -3.39 -30.12
C PHE A 278 5.08 -2.04 -30.37
N LYS A 279 4.32 -0.95 -30.29
CA LYS A 279 4.79 0.43 -30.52
C LYS A 279 4.51 1.33 -29.32
N THR A 280 5.36 2.32 -29.14
CA THR A 280 5.11 3.44 -28.22
C THR A 280 3.99 4.36 -28.75
N PRO A 281 3.40 5.25 -27.92
CA PRO A 281 2.46 6.25 -28.41
C PRO A 281 3.01 7.16 -29.51
N LYS A 282 4.35 7.27 -29.63
CA LYS A 282 5.03 8.04 -30.69
C LYS A 282 5.27 7.24 -31.97
N GLY A 283 4.91 5.95 -32.00
CA GLY A 283 5.05 5.07 -33.16
C GLY A 283 6.35 4.26 -33.23
N ASP A 284 7.31 4.49 -32.33
CA ASP A 284 8.56 3.72 -32.28
C ASP A 284 8.31 2.31 -31.74
N LEU A 285 9.13 1.33 -32.14
CA LEU A 285 9.07 -0.03 -31.59
C LEU A 285 9.38 -0.02 -30.08
N GLN A 286 8.63 -0.82 -29.32
CA GLN A 286 8.88 -0.97 -27.89
C GLN A 286 10.02 -1.98 -27.65
N VAL A 287 10.94 -1.61 -26.75
CA VAL A 287 12.07 -2.45 -26.29
C VAL A 287 12.04 -2.61 -24.76
N THR A 288 10.83 -2.68 -24.19
CA THR A 288 10.65 -3.00 -22.77
C THR A 288 11.01 -4.46 -22.50
N VAL A 289 11.40 -4.79 -21.27
CA VAL A 289 11.75 -6.16 -20.86
C VAL A 289 10.63 -7.15 -21.23
N ASP A 290 9.36 -6.79 -21.02
CA ASP A 290 8.20 -7.62 -21.33
C ASP A 290 8.02 -7.87 -22.84
N VAL A 291 8.42 -6.94 -23.68
CA VAL A 291 8.39 -7.08 -25.15
C VAL A 291 9.59 -7.92 -25.60
N LEU A 292 10.76 -7.67 -25.04
CA LEU A 292 11.97 -8.42 -25.36
C LEU A 292 11.91 -9.88 -24.93
N ALA A 293 11.19 -10.18 -23.84
CA ALA A 293 10.91 -11.55 -23.42
C ALA A 293 10.03 -12.37 -24.41
N LYS A 294 9.45 -11.70 -25.42
CA LYS A 294 8.67 -12.34 -26.50
C LYS A 294 9.45 -12.50 -27.81
N LEU A 295 10.71 -12.06 -27.84
CA LEU A 295 11.58 -12.29 -28.98
C LEU A 295 11.92 -13.78 -29.10
N GLU A 296 11.77 -14.31 -30.28
CA GLU A 296 12.22 -15.67 -30.60
C GLU A 296 13.62 -15.58 -31.19
N SER A 297 14.56 -16.27 -30.56
CA SER A 297 15.94 -16.35 -31.06
C SER A 297 16.07 -17.52 -32.03
N HIS A 298 16.85 -17.30 -33.08
CA HIS A 298 17.12 -18.28 -34.14
C HIS A 298 18.64 -18.52 -34.34
N THR A 299 19.47 -17.76 -33.64
CA THR A 299 20.92 -17.85 -33.71
C THR A 299 21.53 -17.83 -32.30
N SER A 300 22.72 -18.42 -32.14
CA SER A 300 23.46 -18.40 -30.87
C SER A 300 23.84 -16.98 -30.42
N GLU A 301 24.02 -16.07 -31.36
CA GLU A 301 24.32 -14.65 -31.06
C GLU A 301 23.10 -13.93 -30.50
N GLN A 302 21.91 -14.16 -31.06
CA GLN A 302 20.65 -13.66 -30.58
C GLN A 302 20.36 -14.18 -29.15
N ASP A 303 20.53 -15.47 -28.90
CA ASP A 303 20.38 -16.08 -27.58
C ASP A 303 21.31 -15.44 -26.57
N LYS A 304 22.60 -15.35 -26.92
CA LYS A 304 23.60 -14.76 -26.03
C LYS A 304 23.27 -13.31 -25.68
N PHE A 305 22.88 -12.52 -26.67
CA PHE A 305 22.48 -11.13 -26.42
C PHE A 305 21.29 -11.05 -25.47
N LEU A 306 20.21 -11.80 -25.72
CA LEU A 306 19.00 -11.76 -24.87
C LEU A 306 19.32 -12.18 -23.44
N GLN A 307 20.09 -13.25 -23.23
CA GLN A 307 20.49 -13.70 -21.89
C GLN A 307 21.24 -12.61 -21.13
N LEU A 308 22.28 -12.03 -21.75
CA LEU A 308 23.07 -10.96 -21.15
C LEU A 308 22.22 -9.72 -20.87
N TYR A 309 21.41 -9.29 -21.82
CA TYR A 309 20.61 -8.07 -21.72
C TYR A 309 19.51 -8.19 -20.66
N VAL A 310 18.78 -9.32 -20.62
CA VAL A 310 17.74 -9.57 -19.61
C VAL A 310 18.35 -9.61 -18.21
N ARG A 311 19.47 -10.31 -18.03
CA ARG A 311 20.17 -10.37 -16.74
C ARG A 311 20.68 -9.00 -16.31
N ARG A 312 21.32 -8.26 -17.23
CA ARG A 312 21.79 -6.88 -17.00
C ARG A 312 20.67 -5.97 -16.52
N ASN A 313 19.51 -6.00 -17.19
CA ASN A 313 18.38 -5.16 -16.81
C ASN A 313 17.76 -5.57 -15.47
N LYS A 314 17.70 -6.87 -15.18
CA LYS A 314 17.28 -7.34 -13.85
C LYS A 314 18.22 -6.79 -12.77
N LEU A 315 19.53 -6.90 -12.94
CA LEU A 315 20.51 -6.38 -11.98
C LEU A 315 20.45 -4.86 -11.85
N SER A 316 20.35 -4.14 -12.95
CA SER A 316 20.19 -2.68 -12.93
C SER A 316 18.98 -2.24 -12.10
N ALA A 317 17.85 -2.95 -12.25
CA ALA A 317 16.65 -2.67 -11.48
C ALA A 317 16.80 -3.01 -9.99
N LEU A 318 17.46 -4.11 -9.65
CA LEU A 318 17.71 -4.52 -8.27
C LEU A 318 18.70 -3.58 -7.57
N LEU A 319 19.75 -3.17 -8.26
CA LEU A 319 20.71 -2.19 -7.77
C LEU A 319 20.03 -0.85 -7.51
N SER A 320 19.43 -0.25 -8.55
CA SER A 320 18.91 1.12 -8.46
C SER A 320 17.65 1.27 -7.58
N LYS A 321 16.82 0.22 -7.49
CA LYS A 321 15.56 0.29 -6.73
C LYS A 321 15.69 -0.20 -5.29
N ASN A 322 16.71 -1.00 -4.97
CA ASN A 322 16.83 -1.63 -3.66
C ASN A 322 18.24 -1.48 -3.06
N LEU A 323 19.27 -2.06 -3.68
CA LEU A 323 20.57 -2.20 -3.05
C LEU A 323 21.31 -0.88 -2.84
N GLU A 324 21.25 0.07 -3.78
CA GLU A 324 21.83 1.42 -3.60
C GLU A 324 21.19 2.12 -2.40
N PHE A 325 19.92 1.90 -2.20
CA PHE A 325 19.20 2.45 -1.08
C PHE A 325 19.58 1.77 0.25
N PHE A 326 19.66 0.44 0.27
CA PHE A 326 20.13 -0.32 1.46
C PHE A 326 21.56 0.07 1.83
N MET A 327 22.45 0.25 0.86
CA MET A 327 23.79 0.77 1.10
C MET A 327 23.77 2.16 1.74
N GLY A 328 22.88 3.06 1.27
CA GLY A 328 22.70 4.38 1.88
C GLY A 328 22.27 4.29 3.34
N ILE A 329 21.33 3.38 3.68
CA ILE A 329 20.94 3.13 5.07
C ILE A 329 22.10 2.63 5.90
N VAL A 330 22.87 1.67 5.39
CA VAL A 330 24.03 1.10 6.10
C VAL A 330 25.09 2.18 6.34
N GLU A 331 25.43 2.96 5.31
CA GLU A 331 26.48 3.99 5.39
C GLU A 331 26.10 5.18 6.27
N GLU A 332 24.85 5.63 6.23
CA GLU A 332 24.40 6.86 6.90
C GLU A 332 23.71 6.63 8.24
N LYS A 333 23.11 5.45 8.44
CA LYS A 333 22.27 5.13 9.61
C LYS A 333 22.66 3.81 10.29
N GLY A 334 23.79 3.20 9.95
CA GLY A 334 24.25 1.97 10.59
C GLY A 334 23.35 0.75 10.33
N GLY A 335 22.47 0.82 9.35
CA GLY A 335 21.51 -0.25 9.01
C GLY A 335 20.11 -0.02 9.56
N GLU A 336 19.90 0.93 10.46
CA GLU A 336 18.58 1.24 11.00
C GLU A 336 17.71 2.06 10.03
N PHE A 337 16.44 1.69 9.93
CA PHE A 337 15.46 2.45 9.15
C PHE A 337 14.04 2.29 9.69
N PHE A 338 13.21 3.29 9.38
CA PHE A 338 11.82 3.34 9.83
C PHE A 338 10.89 3.25 8.61
N GLY A 339 10.03 2.26 8.59
CA GLY A 339 9.03 2.08 7.54
C GLY A 339 7.87 3.09 7.67
N ARG A 340 7.13 3.29 6.57
CA ARG A 340 5.88 4.06 6.58
C ARG A 340 4.78 3.26 5.90
N PHE A 341 3.64 3.12 6.57
CA PHE A 341 2.48 2.39 6.08
C PHE A 341 1.26 3.29 5.96
N ASN A 342 0.49 3.12 4.90
CA ASN A 342 -0.70 3.92 4.64
C ASN A 342 -1.94 3.04 4.55
N GLN A 343 -3.02 3.48 5.21
CA GLN A 343 -4.30 2.76 5.27
C GLN A 343 -5.32 3.22 4.22
N ALA A 344 -5.12 4.39 3.62
CA ALA A 344 -6.10 5.06 2.76
C ALA A 344 -5.64 5.28 1.30
N THR A 345 -4.62 4.56 0.84
CA THR A 345 -4.03 4.75 -0.50
C THR A 345 -4.49 3.73 -1.53
N THR A 346 -4.85 2.52 -1.11
CA THR A 346 -5.25 1.46 -2.04
C THR A 346 -6.76 1.44 -2.23
N ASP A 347 -7.22 1.18 -3.45
CA ASP A 347 -8.65 1.08 -3.76
C ASP A 347 -9.33 -0.11 -3.03
N THR A 348 -8.56 -1.12 -2.64
CA THR A 348 -9.03 -2.32 -1.93
C THR A 348 -9.04 -2.18 -0.41
N GLY A 349 -8.44 -1.11 0.13
CA GLY A 349 -8.29 -0.90 1.57
C GLY A 349 -7.17 -1.70 2.23
N GLY A 350 -6.30 -2.34 1.46
CA GLY A 350 -5.08 -2.95 1.96
C GLY A 350 -4.05 -1.89 2.37
N LEU A 351 -3.11 -2.25 3.23
CA LEU A 351 -1.98 -1.37 3.55
C LEU A 351 -1.07 -1.19 2.34
N SER A 352 -0.51 -0.01 2.18
CA SER A 352 0.62 0.23 1.29
C SER A 352 1.80 0.78 2.05
N ALA A 353 3.01 0.36 1.72
CA ALA A 353 4.23 0.97 2.23
C ALA A 353 4.66 2.12 1.33
N SER A 354 5.13 3.22 1.91
CA SER A 354 5.61 4.39 1.15
C SER A 354 6.92 4.90 1.74
N GLY A 355 7.99 4.29 1.33
CA GLY A 355 9.30 4.81 1.68
C GLY A 355 9.68 4.69 3.16
N PHE A 356 10.73 5.42 3.54
CA PHE A 356 11.24 5.46 4.92
C PHE A 356 11.01 6.83 5.52
N GLN A 357 10.90 6.88 6.84
CA GLN A 357 10.60 8.13 7.54
C GLN A 357 11.84 8.98 7.83
N VAL A 358 13.05 8.48 7.57
CA VAL A 358 14.31 9.18 7.82
C VAL A 358 15.00 9.50 6.50
N LEU A 359 15.42 10.75 6.34
CA LEU A 359 16.11 11.21 5.14
C LEU A 359 17.54 10.64 5.06
N LEU A 360 17.90 10.18 3.87
CA LEU A 360 19.27 9.87 3.52
C LEU A 360 19.87 11.06 2.74
N LYS A 361 20.98 11.62 3.23
CA LYS A 361 21.65 12.79 2.62
C LYS A 361 22.03 12.54 1.16
N ARG A 362 22.39 11.29 0.86
CA ARG A 362 22.78 10.84 -0.49
C ARG A 362 21.71 11.04 -1.56
N PHE A 363 20.43 10.94 -1.20
CA PHE A 363 19.33 10.92 -2.17
C PHE A 363 18.46 12.19 -2.17
N GLY A 364 18.64 13.09 -1.19
CA GLY A 364 17.84 14.30 -1.04
C GLY A 364 16.40 14.04 -0.63
N GLU A 365 15.58 13.50 -1.53
CA GLU A 365 14.23 12.98 -1.18
C GLU A 365 14.24 11.45 -1.17
N PRO A 366 13.60 10.80 -0.18
CA PRO A 366 13.64 9.35 -0.07
C PRO A 366 12.83 8.68 -1.19
N LYS A 367 13.51 8.15 -2.19
CA LYS A 367 12.98 7.13 -3.10
C LYS A 367 13.19 5.76 -2.49
N ALA A 368 12.50 5.48 -1.41
CA ALA A 368 12.65 4.20 -0.74
C ALA A 368 11.90 3.08 -1.46
N PRO A 369 12.43 1.86 -1.50
CA PRO A 369 11.69 0.71 -1.96
C PRO A 369 10.48 0.49 -1.06
N GLN A 370 9.36 0.10 -1.66
CA GLN A 370 8.20 -0.31 -0.89
C GLN A 370 8.48 -1.66 -0.23
N LEU A 371 8.44 -1.72 1.10
CA LEU A 371 8.73 -2.95 1.87
C LEU A 371 7.89 -4.14 1.40
N GLN A 372 6.63 -3.91 1.00
CA GLN A 372 5.75 -4.95 0.48
C GLN A 372 6.16 -5.53 -0.88
N ASN A 373 6.99 -4.81 -1.63
CA ASN A 373 7.47 -5.20 -2.96
C ASN A 373 8.94 -5.63 -2.96
N LEU A 374 9.49 -5.94 -1.79
CA LEU A 374 10.86 -6.41 -1.69
C LEU A 374 11.05 -7.75 -2.43
N PRO A 375 12.08 -7.87 -3.28
CA PRO A 375 12.43 -9.15 -3.85
C PRO A 375 12.73 -10.18 -2.77
N ARG A 376 12.26 -11.43 -2.95
CA ARG A 376 12.50 -12.51 -1.98
C ARG A 376 13.97 -12.73 -1.69
N GLU A 377 14.80 -12.52 -2.72
CA GLU A 377 16.26 -12.64 -2.65
C GLU A 377 16.93 -11.62 -1.72
N PHE A 378 16.20 -10.61 -1.20
CA PHE A 378 16.73 -9.62 -0.25
C PHE A 378 16.12 -9.71 1.15
N LYS A 379 15.18 -10.62 1.39
CA LYS A 379 14.53 -10.74 2.71
C LYS A 379 15.50 -11.11 3.83
N TYR A 380 16.51 -11.92 3.54
CA TYR A 380 17.53 -12.32 4.50
C TYR A 380 18.50 -11.19 4.92
N LEU A 381 18.47 -10.05 4.21
CA LEU A 381 19.25 -8.86 4.57
C LEU A 381 18.65 -8.14 5.80
N PHE A 382 17.42 -8.48 6.18
CA PHE A 382 16.78 -7.95 7.38
C PHE A 382 17.12 -8.83 8.56
N THR A 383 17.60 -8.21 9.63
CA THR A 383 18.00 -8.89 10.87
C THR A 383 17.27 -8.31 12.07
N ALA A 384 17.33 -8.99 13.20
CA ALA A 384 16.91 -8.46 14.47
C ALA A 384 17.98 -7.48 15.02
N HIS A 385 17.62 -6.66 16.01
CA HIS A 385 18.54 -5.72 16.64
C HIS A 385 19.54 -6.43 17.54
N ASP A 386 19.08 -7.45 18.26
CA ASP A 386 19.86 -8.20 19.21
C ASP A 386 20.09 -9.65 18.75
N GLU A 387 21.21 -10.25 19.19
CA GLU A 387 21.56 -11.64 18.85
C GLU A 387 20.57 -12.68 19.37
N ASP A 388 19.82 -12.34 20.44
CA ASP A 388 18.82 -13.21 21.05
C ASP A 388 17.42 -13.06 20.41
N GLU A 389 17.27 -12.18 19.42
CA GLU A 389 16.02 -11.93 18.71
C GLU A 389 16.03 -12.55 17.31
N LEU A 390 14.84 -12.84 16.80
CA LEU A 390 14.64 -13.39 15.45
C LEU A 390 13.62 -12.55 14.67
N VAL A 391 13.91 -12.35 13.39
CA VAL A 391 12.92 -11.85 12.44
C VAL A 391 12.00 -12.99 12.03
N PHE A 392 10.70 -12.82 12.25
CA PHE A 392 9.69 -13.82 11.91
C PHE A 392 8.81 -13.34 10.75
N GLU A 393 8.70 -14.15 9.70
CA GLU A 393 7.79 -13.92 8.58
C GLU A 393 6.56 -14.81 8.71
N TRP A 394 5.37 -14.21 8.72
CA TRP A 394 4.11 -14.92 8.73
C TRP A 394 3.22 -14.47 7.58
N ASP A 395 2.60 -15.42 6.89
CA ASP A 395 1.70 -15.17 5.77
C ASP A 395 0.51 -16.14 5.79
N GLY A 396 -0.66 -15.63 5.44
CA GLY A 396 -1.88 -16.43 5.35
C GLY A 396 -1.89 -17.30 4.10
N SER A 397 -1.77 -18.61 4.26
CA SER A 397 -1.80 -19.54 3.13
C SER A 397 -3.10 -19.45 2.34
N GLN A 398 -3.02 -19.03 1.07
CA GLN A 398 -4.15 -18.97 0.12
C GLN A 398 -5.35 -18.17 0.65
N LEU A 399 -5.08 -17.05 1.33
CA LEU A 399 -6.09 -16.28 2.07
C LEU A 399 -7.30 -15.91 1.19
N GLU A 400 -7.05 -15.43 -0.04
CA GLU A 400 -8.11 -15.03 -0.97
C GLU A 400 -9.05 -16.20 -1.33
N PHE A 401 -8.50 -17.39 -1.52
CA PHE A 401 -9.30 -18.59 -1.83
C PHE A 401 -10.13 -19.02 -0.61
N ARG A 402 -9.56 -18.95 0.59
CA ARG A 402 -10.27 -19.26 1.85
C ARG A 402 -11.43 -18.31 2.09
N VAL A 403 -11.20 -17.01 1.91
CA VAL A 403 -12.25 -16.00 2.03
C VAL A 403 -13.34 -16.23 0.98
N ALA A 404 -12.97 -16.52 -0.26
CA ALA A 404 -13.96 -16.78 -1.31
C ALA A 404 -14.76 -18.07 -1.07
N ALA A 405 -14.12 -19.11 -0.54
CA ALA A 405 -14.79 -20.37 -0.18
C ALA A 405 -15.81 -20.18 0.96
N ASP A 406 -15.48 -19.32 1.92
CA ASP A 406 -16.36 -19.00 3.05
C ASP A 406 -17.53 -18.11 2.61
N GLU A 407 -17.25 -17.00 1.95
CA GLU A 407 -18.25 -16.07 1.42
C GLU A 407 -19.17 -16.73 0.39
N GLY A 408 -18.62 -17.59 -0.46
CA GLY A 408 -19.36 -18.39 -1.43
C GLY A 408 -20.10 -19.56 -0.83
N ARG A 409 -19.84 -19.89 0.45
CA ARG A 409 -20.31 -21.14 1.10
C ARG A 409 -20.11 -22.34 0.20
N ASP A 410 -18.96 -22.40 -0.48
CA ASP A 410 -18.67 -23.42 -1.48
C ASP A 410 -18.23 -24.70 -0.80
N PRO A 411 -19.01 -25.79 -0.85
CA PRO A 411 -18.69 -27.00 -0.12
C PRO A 411 -17.46 -27.73 -0.67
N VAL A 412 -17.21 -27.61 -1.97
CA VAL A 412 -16.04 -28.24 -2.63
C VAL A 412 -14.77 -27.52 -2.21
N ALA A 413 -14.76 -26.18 -2.32
CA ALA A 413 -13.62 -25.37 -1.94
C ALA A 413 -13.30 -25.52 -0.43
N GLN A 414 -14.32 -25.49 0.44
CA GLN A 414 -14.15 -25.67 1.88
C GLN A 414 -13.60 -27.07 2.23
N GLN A 415 -14.04 -28.10 1.51
CA GLN A 415 -13.51 -29.46 1.74
C GLN A 415 -12.04 -29.57 1.30
N GLU A 416 -11.70 -29.05 0.12
CA GLU A 416 -10.32 -29.04 -0.37
C GLU A 416 -9.37 -28.27 0.55
N ILE A 417 -9.83 -27.15 1.13
CA ILE A 417 -9.06 -26.41 2.14
C ILE A 417 -8.80 -27.28 3.39
N ARG A 418 -9.80 -28.02 3.86
CA ARG A 418 -9.63 -28.94 5.01
C ARG A 418 -8.68 -30.09 4.69
N ASP A 419 -8.74 -30.59 3.46
CA ASP A 419 -7.89 -31.68 2.98
C ASP A 419 -6.46 -31.23 2.63
N GLY A 420 -6.16 -29.92 2.72
CA GLY A 420 -4.84 -29.37 2.44
C GLY A 420 -4.47 -29.37 0.95
N VAL A 421 -5.46 -29.33 0.05
CA VAL A 421 -5.22 -29.32 -1.40
C VAL A 421 -4.49 -28.04 -1.81
N ASP A 422 -3.39 -28.21 -2.54
CA ASP A 422 -2.64 -27.10 -3.12
C ASP A 422 -3.28 -26.65 -4.44
N VAL A 423 -4.11 -25.61 -4.39
CA VAL A 423 -4.80 -25.08 -5.57
C VAL A 423 -3.86 -24.54 -6.65
N HIS A 424 -2.64 -24.14 -6.29
CA HIS A 424 -1.65 -23.70 -7.28
C HIS A 424 -1.04 -24.88 -8.03
N ALA A 425 -0.74 -25.98 -7.31
CA ALA A 425 -0.27 -27.22 -7.93
C ALA A 425 -1.36 -27.79 -8.84
N PHE A 426 -2.61 -27.78 -8.40
CA PHE A 426 -3.75 -28.19 -9.20
C PHE A 426 -3.89 -27.35 -10.48
N THR A 427 -3.80 -26.02 -10.37
CA THR A 427 -3.84 -25.11 -11.53
C THR A 427 -2.71 -25.41 -12.51
N ALA A 428 -1.49 -25.62 -12.00
CA ALA A 428 -0.33 -25.96 -12.81
C ALA A 428 -0.56 -27.25 -13.61
N GLN A 429 -1.14 -28.26 -12.97
CA GLN A 429 -1.47 -29.54 -13.61
C GLN A 429 -2.47 -29.36 -14.75
N VAL A 430 -3.58 -28.65 -14.49
CA VAL A 430 -4.61 -28.42 -15.52
C VAL A 430 -4.05 -27.63 -16.71
N LEU A 431 -3.26 -26.60 -16.48
CA LEU A 431 -2.65 -25.80 -17.54
C LEU A 431 -1.60 -26.60 -18.33
N TYR A 432 -0.82 -27.44 -17.66
CA TYR A 432 0.16 -28.32 -18.30
C TYR A 432 -0.50 -29.34 -19.21
N GLU A 433 -1.54 -30.04 -18.74
CA GLU A 433 -2.30 -31.03 -19.51
C GLU A 433 -3.01 -30.40 -20.72
N ASN A 434 -3.49 -29.18 -20.60
CA ASN A 434 -4.12 -28.45 -21.69
C ASN A 434 -3.12 -27.66 -22.57
N LYS A 435 -1.83 -27.95 -22.45
CA LYS A 435 -0.75 -27.37 -23.28
C LYS A 435 -0.74 -25.86 -23.30
N ASP A 436 -0.88 -25.24 -22.11
CA ASP A 436 -0.72 -23.79 -21.97
C ASP A 436 0.69 -23.36 -22.39
N PRO A 437 0.85 -22.33 -23.25
CA PRO A 437 2.16 -21.94 -23.79
C PRO A 437 3.17 -21.51 -22.73
N GLU A 438 2.70 -20.96 -21.60
CA GLU A 438 3.57 -20.47 -20.53
C GLU A 438 3.96 -21.58 -19.53
N ILE A 439 3.18 -22.65 -19.44
CA ILE A 439 3.34 -23.70 -18.42
C ILE A 439 3.86 -25.02 -19.02
N SER A 440 3.40 -25.39 -20.22
CA SER A 440 3.67 -26.71 -20.80
C SER A 440 5.13 -26.97 -21.14
N ASN A 441 5.93 -25.93 -21.34
CA ASN A 441 7.36 -26.02 -21.67
C ASN A 441 8.27 -26.08 -20.44
N ILE A 442 7.72 -25.97 -19.22
CA ILE A 442 8.46 -26.02 -17.97
C ILE A 442 8.57 -27.47 -17.51
N PRO A 443 9.78 -28.09 -17.45
CA PRO A 443 9.94 -29.49 -17.06
C PRO A 443 9.64 -29.74 -15.57
N ASP A 444 10.09 -28.83 -14.71
CA ASP A 444 9.99 -28.96 -13.26
C ASP A 444 8.59 -28.62 -12.73
N ALA A 445 8.03 -29.49 -11.88
CA ALA A 445 6.70 -29.35 -11.34
C ALA A 445 6.59 -28.20 -10.33
N GLY A 446 7.64 -27.95 -9.55
CA GLY A 446 7.70 -26.85 -8.59
C GLY A 446 7.72 -25.50 -9.29
N GLU A 447 8.48 -25.39 -10.38
CA GLU A 447 8.54 -24.19 -11.21
C GLU A 447 7.20 -23.95 -11.92
N ARG A 448 6.56 -24.99 -12.49
CA ARG A 448 5.19 -24.91 -13.03
C ARG A 448 4.21 -24.38 -11.98
N ARG A 449 4.26 -24.92 -10.75
CA ARG A 449 3.45 -24.45 -9.63
C ARG A 449 3.68 -22.95 -9.35
N GLN A 450 4.92 -22.51 -9.33
CA GLN A 450 5.26 -21.10 -9.09
C GLN A 450 4.74 -20.20 -10.21
N GLN A 451 4.91 -20.59 -11.46
CA GLN A 451 4.43 -19.83 -12.62
C GLN A 451 2.89 -19.80 -12.71
N SER A 452 2.22 -20.85 -12.28
CA SER A 452 0.75 -20.91 -12.30
C SER A 452 0.06 -20.03 -11.25
N LYS A 453 0.78 -19.54 -10.23
CA LYS A 453 0.18 -18.69 -9.17
C LYS A 453 -0.57 -17.48 -9.72
N LYS A 454 -0.02 -16.83 -10.74
CA LYS A 454 -0.67 -15.68 -11.41
C LYS A 454 -1.97 -16.03 -12.12
N HIS A 455 -2.19 -17.32 -12.42
CA HIS A 455 -3.37 -17.82 -13.13
C HIS A 455 -4.42 -18.40 -12.17
N THR A 456 -3.99 -18.96 -11.03
CA THR A 456 -4.86 -19.66 -10.07
C THR A 456 -6.04 -18.81 -9.63
N PHE A 457 -5.79 -17.57 -9.27
CA PHE A 457 -6.83 -16.67 -8.78
C PHE A 457 -7.46 -15.79 -9.86
N ARG A 458 -7.07 -15.99 -11.11
CA ARG A 458 -7.66 -15.23 -12.23
C ARG A 458 -9.18 -15.36 -12.34
N PRO A 459 -9.78 -16.56 -12.30
CA PRO A 459 -11.24 -16.71 -12.27
C PRO A 459 -11.86 -16.17 -10.98
N LEU A 460 -11.13 -16.21 -9.86
CA LEU A 460 -11.54 -15.63 -8.59
C LEU A 460 -11.73 -14.11 -8.69
N PHE A 461 -10.88 -13.42 -9.45
CA PHE A 461 -10.99 -11.98 -9.72
C PHE A 461 -11.77 -11.64 -11.00
N GLY A 462 -12.55 -12.57 -11.52
CA GLY A 462 -13.43 -12.35 -12.69
C GLY A 462 -12.73 -12.40 -14.05
N GLY A 463 -11.43 -12.73 -14.10
CA GLY A 463 -10.69 -12.89 -15.35
C GLY A 463 -11.08 -14.16 -16.09
N GLY A 464 -11.32 -14.07 -17.42
CA GLY A 464 -11.70 -15.20 -18.25
C GLY A 464 -11.06 -15.20 -19.64
N SER A 465 -10.02 -14.39 -19.89
CA SER A 465 -9.35 -14.26 -21.19
C SER A 465 -7.92 -14.81 -21.15
N GLY A 466 -7.35 -15.21 -22.28
CA GLY A 466 -5.96 -15.67 -22.38
C GLY A 466 -5.79 -16.77 -23.42
N SER A 467 -4.85 -17.70 -23.19
CA SER A 467 -4.69 -18.90 -24.00
C SER A 467 -5.96 -19.76 -23.97
N LYS A 468 -6.14 -20.65 -24.93
CA LYS A 468 -7.27 -21.60 -24.92
C LYS A 468 -7.27 -22.44 -23.63
N ALA A 469 -6.10 -22.87 -23.17
CA ALA A 469 -5.94 -23.61 -21.93
C ALA A 469 -6.38 -22.80 -20.71
N LEU A 470 -6.02 -21.53 -20.66
CA LEU A 470 -6.40 -20.65 -19.55
C LEU A 470 -7.90 -20.33 -19.53
N VAL A 471 -8.52 -20.15 -20.70
CA VAL A 471 -9.99 -20.00 -20.80
C VAL A 471 -10.69 -21.25 -20.29
N ALA A 472 -10.25 -22.44 -20.76
CA ALA A 472 -10.79 -23.72 -20.29
C ALA A 472 -10.61 -23.91 -18.77
N TYR A 473 -9.46 -23.52 -18.22
CA TYR A 473 -9.24 -23.52 -16.77
C TYR A 473 -10.23 -22.61 -16.03
N CYS A 474 -10.46 -21.39 -16.53
CA CYS A 474 -11.40 -20.47 -15.91
C CYS A 474 -12.85 -20.99 -15.93
N GLU A 475 -13.27 -21.66 -17.00
CA GLU A 475 -14.58 -22.33 -17.09
C GLU A 475 -14.65 -23.51 -16.11
N TYR A 476 -13.64 -24.37 -16.10
CA TYR A 476 -13.55 -25.48 -15.15
C TYR A 476 -13.60 -24.99 -13.69
N PHE A 477 -12.89 -23.92 -13.34
CA PHE A 477 -12.94 -23.30 -12.00
C PHE A 477 -14.37 -22.90 -11.62
N LYS A 478 -15.09 -22.25 -12.52
CA LYS A 478 -16.48 -21.81 -12.29
C LYS A 478 -17.44 -22.99 -12.09
N ASP A 479 -17.25 -24.05 -12.86
CA ASP A 479 -18.08 -25.26 -12.76
C ASP A 479 -17.78 -26.06 -11.49
N LYS A 480 -16.51 -26.10 -11.08
CA LYS A 480 -16.06 -26.79 -9.87
C LYS A 480 -16.51 -26.07 -8.60
N TYR A 481 -16.33 -24.75 -8.54
CA TYR A 481 -16.62 -23.93 -7.37
C TYR A 481 -17.89 -23.08 -7.59
N GLN A 482 -19.02 -23.76 -7.63
CA GLN A 482 -20.31 -23.14 -7.98
C GLN A 482 -20.79 -22.13 -6.95
N GLY A 483 -20.48 -22.32 -5.66
CA GLY A 483 -20.80 -21.36 -4.60
C GLY A 483 -20.07 -20.05 -4.79
N ILE A 484 -18.77 -20.09 -5.07
CA ILE A 484 -17.95 -18.91 -5.37
C ILE A 484 -18.48 -18.20 -6.62
N SER A 485 -18.69 -18.94 -7.71
CA SER A 485 -19.15 -18.39 -8.99
C SER A 485 -20.53 -17.72 -8.90
N THR A 486 -21.44 -18.34 -8.16
CA THR A 486 -22.79 -17.79 -7.91
C THR A 486 -22.72 -16.50 -7.11
N THR A 487 -21.89 -16.48 -6.07
CA THR A 487 -21.70 -15.28 -5.22
C THR A 487 -21.10 -14.14 -6.02
N GLN A 488 -20.05 -14.39 -6.81
CA GLN A 488 -19.46 -13.38 -7.72
C GLN A 488 -20.49 -12.80 -8.68
N ARG A 489 -21.31 -13.68 -9.30
CA ARG A 489 -22.36 -13.25 -10.22
C ARG A 489 -23.41 -12.36 -9.51
N ASN A 490 -23.84 -12.74 -8.31
CA ASN A 490 -24.81 -11.97 -7.54
C ASN A 490 -24.27 -10.60 -7.14
N TRP A 491 -23.00 -10.52 -6.73
CA TRP A 491 -22.34 -9.26 -6.43
C TRP A 491 -22.24 -8.37 -7.67
N ALA A 492 -21.86 -8.97 -8.80
CA ALA A 492 -21.79 -8.28 -10.07
C ALA A 492 -23.14 -7.71 -10.51
N LEU A 493 -24.22 -8.50 -10.42
CA LEU A 493 -25.60 -8.06 -10.72
C LEU A 493 -26.05 -6.93 -9.79
N THR A 494 -25.77 -7.04 -8.50
CA THR A 494 -26.09 -6.01 -7.51
C THR A 494 -25.36 -4.71 -7.82
N THR A 495 -24.06 -4.80 -8.14
CA THR A 495 -23.23 -3.65 -8.51
C THR A 495 -23.73 -2.98 -9.78
N ALA A 496 -24.07 -3.75 -10.81
CA ALA A 496 -24.59 -3.22 -12.06
C ALA A 496 -25.95 -2.50 -11.90
N SER A 497 -26.78 -2.98 -10.97
CA SER A 497 -28.09 -2.38 -10.72
C SER A 497 -28.06 -1.15 -9.82
N LYS A 498 -27.16 -1.15 -8.81
CA LYS A 498 -27.11 -0.10 -7.78
C LYS A 498 -26.00 0.93 -7.99
N GLY A 499 -25.00 0.63 -8.81
CA GLY A 499 -23.79 1.43 -8.97
C GLY A 499 -22.82 1.35 -7.78
N TRP A 500 -23.09 0.46 -6.81
CA TRP A 500 -22.22 0.22 -5.65
C TRP A 500 -22.39 -1.21 -5.14
N PHE A 501 -21.36 -1.67 -4.44
CA PHE A 501 -21.34 -2.94 -3.73
C PHE A 501 -21.00 -2.70 -2.26
N ARG A 502 -21.64 -3.46 -1.36
CA ARG A 502 -21.32 -3.46 0.07
C ARG A 502 -20.70 -4.80 0.44
N THR A 503 -19.50 -4.77 1.01
CA THR A 503 -18.85 -5.97 1.51
C THR A 503 -19.63 -6.57 2.68
N PRO A 504 -19.44 -7.85 3.04
CA PRO A 504 -20.03 -8.46 4.22
C PRO A 504 -19.77 -7.68 5.53
N TYR A 505 -18.61 -7.03 5.61
CA TYR A 505 -18.19 -6.19 6.74
C TYR A 505 -18.77 -4.76 6.71
N GLY A 506 -19.57 -4.43 5.70
CA GLY A 506 -20.28 -3.15 5.60
C GLY A 506 -19.64 -2.11 4.70
N MET A 507 -18.34 -2.23 4.34
CA MET A 507 -17.66 -1.26 3.48
C MET A 507 -18.34 -1.13 2.12
N LYS A 508 -18.58 0.10 1.66
CA LYS A 508 -19.17 0.36 0.34
C LYS A 508 -18.10 0.69 -0.68
N PHE A 509 -18.18 0.03 -1.84
CA PHE A 509 -17.40 0.35 -3.03
C PHE A 509 -18.33 0.83 -4.14
N TYR A 510 -17.98 1.92 -4.79
CA TYR A 510 -18.78 2.58 -5.81
C TYR A 510 -18.18 2.33 -7.19
N PHE A 511 -19.05 1.99 -8.15
CA PHE A 511 -18.71 1.66 -9.52
C PHE A 511 -19.63 2.43 -10.48
N PRO A 512 -19.50 3.77 -10.56
CA PRO A 512 -20.32 4.57 -11.46
C PRO A 512 -20.03 4.17 -12.91
N GLY A 513 -21.09 4.06 -13.71
CA GLY A 513 -20.96 3.68 -15.12
C GLY A 513 -20.82 2.18 -15.39
N THR A 514 -20.86 1.32 -14.36
CA THR A 514 -20.89 -0.13 -14.56
C THR A 514 -22.21 -0.55 -15.20
N LYS A 515 -22.13 -1.21 -16.35
CA LYS A 515 -23.30 -1.73 -17.08
C LYS A 515 -23.15 -3.22 -17.31
N MET A 516 -24.26 -3.93 -17.23
CA MET A 516 -24.32 -5.33 -17.60
C MET A 516 -24.50 -5.44 -19.12
N GLN A 517 -23.59 -6.14 -19.79
CA GLN A 517 -23.77 -6.49 -21.19
C GLN A 517 -24.78 -7.62 -21.36
N ALA A 518 -25.41 -7.70 -22.53
CA ALA A 518 -26.34 -8.78 -22.89
C ALA A 518 -25.73 -10.18 -22.78
N SER A 519 -24.39 -10.28 -22.86
CA SER A 519 -23.61 -11.49 -22.62
C SER A 519 -23.45 -11.91 -21.17
N GLY A 520 -23.99 -11.13 -20.20
CA GLY A 520 -23.82 -11.37 -18.76
C GLY A 520 -22.47 -10.92 -18.19
N TYR A 521 -21.60 -10.27 -18.99
CA TYR A 521 -20.37 -9.67 -18.51
C TYR A 521 -20.59 -8.23 -18.05
N ILE A 522 -19.87 -7.83 -17.01
CA ILE A 522 -19.86 -6.46 -16.53
C ILE A 522 -18.69 -5.72 -17.16
N THR A 523 -18.96 -4.55 -17.74
CA THR A 523 -17.92 -3.65 -18.25
C THR A 523 -18.00 -2.32 -17.53
N ASN A 524 -16.84 -1.76 -17.16
CA ASN A 524 -16.71 -0.34 -16.84
C ASN A 524 -16.68 0.42 -18.16
N THR A 525 -17.56 1.39 -18.32
CA THR A 525 -17.51 2.39 -19.39
C THR A 525 -16.71 3.59 -18.95
#